data_5c4dcbb3f98ae85352143da01eadc655
#
_entry.id   5c4dcbb3f98ae85352143da01eadc655
#
_cell.length_a   1.000
_cell.length_b   1.000
_cell.length_c   1.000
_cell.angle_alpha   90.00
_cell.angle_beta   90.00
_cell.angle_gamma   90.00
#
_symmetry.space_group_name_H-M   'P 1'
#
loop_
_entity.id
_entity.type
_entity.pdbx_description
1 polymer ?
#
loop_
_entity_poly.entity_id
_entity_poly.type
_entity_poly.pdbx_seq_one_letter_code
_entity_poly.pdbx_strand_id
1 'polypeptide(L)'
;MDRWTEYSLGQLLSYEQPTPYIVETTDYEDKHKTPVLTAGKSFVLGYTDEDFGIYNSLPVIIFDDFTTATQYVNFPFKVKSSAMKILTANTELVLPKFIYYRMQIIEFDHSTHKRYWIQQYSKIKVEIPSIPEQERIVAHIEELFSQLDSGVETLKKVKRQMAIYRQAVLKEAFDK
;
A
#
# COMPACT_ATOMS: atom_id res chain seq x y z
N MET A 1 2.47 -7.91 -30.39
CA MET A 1 1.93 -7.06 -29.33
C MET A 1 1.12 -7.95 -28.42
N ASP A 2 1.47 -8.04 -27.16
CA ASP A 2 0.70 -8.81 -26.19
C ASP A 2 -0.70 -8.23 -26.09
N ARG A 3 -1.69 -9.10 -26.24
CA ARG A 3 -3.10 -8.71 -26.20
C ARG A 3 -3.50 -8.51 -24.75
N TRP A 4 -3.89 -7.29 -24.36
CA TRP A 4 -4.49 -7.03 -23.06
C TRP A 4 -5.93 -7.57 -23.04
N THR A 5 -6.29 -8.21 -21.94
CA THR A 5 -7.62 -8.82 -21.75
C THR A 5 -8.35 -8.09 -20.63
N GLU A 6 -9.60 -7.73 -20.87
CA GLU A 6 -10.43 -7.04 -19.88
C GLU A 6 -11.01 -8.00 -18.85
N TYR A 7 -10.83 -7.66 -17.57
CA TYR A 7 -11.43 -8.35 -16.42
C TYR A 7 -12.05 -7.33 -15.46
N SER A 8 -13.05 -7.75 -14.68
CA SER A 8 -13.46 -6.97 -13.51
C SER A 8 -12.49 -7.23 -12.35
N LEU A 9 -12.34 -6.23 -11.45
CA LEU A 9 -11.52 -6.41 -10.25
C LEU A 9 -11.98 -7.61 -9.42
N GLY A 10 -13.29 -7.89 -9.35
CA GLY A 10 -13.82 -9.05 -8.64
C GLY A 10 -13.53 -10.40 -9.28
N GLN A 11 -13.13 -10.46 -10.57
CA GLN A 11 -12.60 -11.66 -11.21
C GLN A 11 -11.12 -11.88 -10.89
N LEU A 12 -10.38 -10.79 -10.68
CA LEU A 12 -8.94 -10.80 -10.38
C LEU A 12 -8.63 -10.92 -8.89
N LEU A 13 -9.56 -10.48 -8.03
CA LEU A 13 -9.37 -10.37 -6.58
C LEU A 13 -10.55 -10.99 -5.85
N SER A 14 -10.29 -12.00 -5.04
CA SER A 14 -11.23 -12.43 -4.01
C SER A 14 -11.10 -11.55 -2.77
N TYR A 15 -12.18 -11.38 -2.00
CA TYR A 15 -12.12 -10.64 -0.75
C TYR A 15 -12.52 -11.49 0.45
N GLU A 16 -11.87 -11.23 1.58
CA GLU A 16 -12.20 -11.78 2.88
C GLU A 16 -12.56 -10.67 3.87
N GLN A 17 -13.56 -10.95 4.72
CA GLN A 17 -13.90 -10.06 5.83
C GLN A 17 -12.82 -10.14 6.91
N PRO A 18 -12.33 -9.03 7.43
CA PRO A 18 -11.22 -9.03 8.37
C PRO A 18 -11.64 -9.38 9.80
N THR A 19 -12.88 -9.76 10.05
CA THR A 19 -13.45 -9.96 11.40
C THR A 19 -12.57 -10.82 12.31
N PRO A 20 -11.98 -11.96 11.87
CA PRO A 20 -11.12 -12.77 12.72
C PRO A 20 -9.77 -12.12 13.07
N TYR A 21 -9.40 -11.08 12.35
CA TYR A 21 -8.08 -10.43 12.42
C TYR A 21 -8.13 -9.03 13.00
N ILE A 22 -9.30 -8.61 13.52
CA ILE A 22 -9.45 -7.30 14.16
C ILE A 22 -8.76 -7.35 15.52
N VAL A 23 -7.94 -6.34 15.80
CA VAL A 23 -7.32 -6.16 17.12
C VAL A 23 -8.41 -5.89 18.17
N GLU A 24 -8.29 -6.52 19.35
CA GLU A 24 -9.25 -6.35 20.44
C GLU A 24 -8.94 -5.11 21.28
N THR A 25 -7.64 -4.82 21.48
CA THR A 25 -7.19 -3.68 22.29
C THR A 25 -6.64 -2.55 21.41
N THR A 26 -6.61 -1.34 21.96
CA THR A 26 -5.97 -0.17 21.32
C THR A 26 -4.66 0.22 21.99
N ASP A 27 -4.14 -0.63 22.86
CA ASP A 27 -2.88 -0.41 23.58
C ASP A 27 -1.71 -0.81 22.67
N TYR A 28 -1.34 0.11 21.80
CA TYR A 28 -0.24 -0.10 20.86
C TYR A 28 1.08 0.37 21.46
N GLU A 29 2.10 -0.50 21.44
CA GLU A 29 3.43 -0.16 21.89
C GLU A 29 4.49 -0.60 20.88
N ASP A 30 5.51 0.21 20.65
CA ASP A 30 6.59 -0.08 19.66
C ASP A 30 7.41 -1.33 20.00
N LYS A 31 7.37 -1.79 21.26
CA LYS A 31 8.05 -3.03 21.70
C LYS A 31 7.35 -4.32 21.24
N HIS A 32 6.08 -4.25 20.87
CA HIS A 32 5.31 -5.41 20.40
C HIS A 32 5.67 -5.77 18.97
N LYS A 33 5.29 -6.97 18.51
CA LYS A 33 5.77 -7.53 17.23
C LYS A 33 4.72 -7.50 16.12
N THR A 34 3.45 -7.62 16.47
CA THR A 34 2.38 -7.75 15.49
C THR A 34 1.85 -6.38 15.07
N PRO A 35 2.07 -5.93 13.83
CA PRO A 35 1.57 -4.64 13.37
C PRO A 35 0.05 -4.67 13.22
N VAL A 36 -0.58 -3.55 13.58
CA VAL A 36 -2.00 -3.28 13.38
C VAL A 36 -2.16 -2.30 12.25
N LEU A 37 -2.84 -2.73 11.19
CA LEU A 37 -2.89 -2.02 9.92
C LEU A 37 -4.22 -1.31 9.66
N THR A 38 -4.12 -0.27 8.86
CA THR A 38 -5.22 0.33 8.11
C THR A 38 -4.78 0.59 6.67
N ALA A 39 -5.71 0.74 5.73
CA ALA A 39 -5.37 1.09 4.36
C ALA A 39 -5.17 2.62 4.17
N GLY A 40 -5.38 3.44 5.19
CA GLY A 40 -5.24 4.89 5.13
C GLY A 40 -3.80 5.39 5.16
N LYS A 41 -3.65 6.71 5.33
CA LYS A 41 -2.32 7.38 5.35
C LYS A 41 -1.38 6.86 6.43
N SER A 42 -1.90 6.51 7.61
CA SER A 42 -1.14 5.87 8.68
C SER A 42 -1.23 4.36 8.51
N PHE A 43 -0.50 3.80 7.56
CA PHE A 43 -0.57 2.38 7.21
C PHE A 43 -0.40 1.45 8.42
N VAL A 44 0.64 1.66 9.22
CA VAL A 44 0.83 1.00 10.51
C VAL A 44 0.37 1.96 11.60
N LEU A 45 -0.62 1.56 12.39
CA LEU A 45 -1.11 2.35 13.53
C LEU A 45 -0.26 2.17 14.78
N GLY A 46 0.36 1.01 14.92
CA GLY A 46 1.17 0.60 16.04
C GLY A 46 1.30 -0.91 16.06
N TYR A 47 1.81 -1.44 17.15
CA TYR A 47 2.04 -2.88 17.32
C TYR A 47 1.30 -3.39 18.55
N THR A 48 0.79 -4.63 18.49
CA THR A 48 0.11 -5.32 19.59
C THR A 48 0.87 -6.56 20.00
N ASP A 49 0.68 -7.00 21.25
CA ASP A 49 1.18 -8.27 21.76
C ASP A 49 0.19 -9.43 21.56
N GLU A 50 -0.98 -9.17 21.00
CA GLU A 50 -1.94 -10.22 20.68
C GLU A 50 -1.30 -11.26 19.73
N ASP A 51 -1.31 -12.53 20.14
CA ASP A 51 -0.71 -13.66 19.42
C ASP A 51 -1.72 -14.52 18.65
N PHE A 52 -3.01 -14.13 18.70
CA PHE A 52 -4.13 -14.76 18.01
C PHE A 52 -4.70 -13.85 16.90
N GLY A 53 -5.47 -14.42 15.98
CA GLY A 53 -6.12 -13.66 14.92
C GLY A 53 -5.13 -12.84 14.07
N ILE A 54 -3.95 -13.41 13.79
CA ILE A 54 -2.94 -12.79 12.92
C ILE A 54 -3.14 -13.32 11.50
N TYR A 55 -3.25 -12.42 10.54
CA TYR A 55 -3.35 -12.79 9.13
C TYR A 55 -1.98 -13.18 8.57
N ASN A 56 -1.87 -14.38 7.98
CA ASN A 56 -0.59 -14.95 7.50
C ASN A 56 -0.61 -15.44 6.05
N SER A 57 -1.77 -15.40 5.36
CA SER A 57 -1.88 -15.86 3.96
C SER A 57 -1.45 -14.77 2.98
N LEU A 58 -0.17 -14.59 2.82
CA LEU A 58 0.48 -13.47 2.13
C LEU A 58 1.01 -13.83 0.73
N PRO A 59 1.19 -12.89 -0.18
CA PRO A 59 0.86 -11.46 -0.05
C PRO A 59 -0.60 -11.14 -0.31
N VAL A 60 -1.09 -10.01 0.24
CA VAL A 60 -2.45 -9.50 0.04
C VAL A 60 -2.50 -7.99 -0.15
N ILE A 61 -3.65 -7.48 -0.53
CA ILE A 61 -3.94 -6.05 -0.54
C ILE A 61 -5.01 -5.79 0.51
N ILE A 62 -4.77 -4.90 1.47
CA ILE A 62 -5.83 -4.38 2.32
C ILE A 62 -6.50 -3.19 1.62
N PHE A 63 -7.81 -3.13 1.67
CA PHE A 63 -8.65 -2.16 1.00
C PHE A 63 -9.61 -1.51 2.00
N ASP A 64 -9.64 -0.20 2.06
CA ASP A 64 -10.63 0.52 2.87
C ASP A 64 -11.94 0.68 2.09
N ASP A 65 -13.00 0.12 2.63
CA ASP A 65 -14.30 0.02 1.95
C ASP A 65 -15.05 1.37 1.85
N PHE A 66 -14.54 2.43 2.48
CA PHE A 66 -15.13 3.78 2.44
C PHE A 66 -14.30 4.80 1.67
N THR A 67 -12.97 4.64 1.68
CA THR A 67 -12.07 5.60 1.00
C THR A 67 -11.44 5.03 -0.26
N THR A 68 -11.62 3.73 -0.52
CA THR A 68 -10.96 2.96 -1.58
C THR A 68 -9.43 2.95 -1.50
N ALA A 69 -8.86 3.45 -0.40
CA ALA A 69 -7.43 3.39 -0.17
C ALA A 69 -6.96 1.93 -0.09
N THR A 70 -5.79 1.66 -0.63
CA THR A 70 -5.21 0.32 -0.70
C THR A 70 -3.76 0.30 -0.23
N GLN A 71 -3.36 -0.82 0.40
CA GLN A 71 -1.97 -1.07 0.77
C GLN A 71 -1.59 -2.52 0.45
N TYR A 72 -0.41 -2.72 -0.11
CA TYR A 72 0.16 -4.04 -0.34
C TYR A 72 0.84 -4.55 0.93
N VAL A 73 0.52 -5.77 1.34
CA VAL A 73 1.02 -6.38 2.57
C VAL A 73 1.66 -7.72 2.29
N ASN A 74 2.92 -7.88 2.70
CA ASN A 74 3.70 -9.11 2.56
C ASN A 74 4.31 -9.59 3.88
N PHE A 75 3.74 -9.16 5.01
CA PHE A 75 4.13 -9.55 6.37
C PHE A 75 2.89 -9.82 7.23
N PRO A 76 2.99 -10.66 8.28
CA PRO A 76 1.86 -10.95 9.17
C PRO A 76 1.33 -9.71 9.88
N PHE A 77 0.00 -9.61 10.02
CA PHE A 77 -0.64 -8.42 10.57
C PHE A 77 -1.99 -8.70 11.24
N LYS A 78 -2.45 -7.72 12.02
CA LYS A 78 -3.85 -7.55 12.41
C LYS A 78 -4.40 -6.27 11.80
N VAL A 79 -5.72 -6.09 11.80
CA VAL A 79 -6.36 -4.87 11.29
C VAL A 79 -7.12 -4.14 12.38
N LYS A 80 -7.29 -2.83 12.20
CA LYS A 80 -7.99 -2.00 13.18
C LYS A 80 -9.50 -2.24 13.21
N SER A 81 -10.14 -2.48 12.07
CA SER A 81 -11.60 -2.47 12.00
C SER A 81 -12.18 -3.25 10.81
N SER A 82 -13.48 -3.50 10.86
CA SER A 82 -14.26 -4.13 9.79
C SER A 82 -14.46 -3.26 8.53
N ALA A 83 -13.97 -2.02 8.53
CA ALA A 83 -13.93 -1.18 7.33
C ALA A 83 -12.95 -1.71 6.29
N MET A 84 -11.95 -2.49 6.72
CA MET A 84 -10.99 -3.12 5.82
C MET A 84 -11.61 -4.31 5.09
N LYS A 85 -11.10 -4.59 3.88
CA LYS A 85 -11.22 -5.86 3.19
C LYS A 85 -9.82 -6.39 2.94
N ILE A 86 -9.65 -7.70 3.03
CA ILE A 86 -8.41 -8.38 2.65
C ILE A 86 -8.64 -8.95 1.26
N LEU A 87 -7.85 -8.51 0.29
CA LEU A 87 -7.98 -8.89 -1.11
C LEU A 87 -6.84 -9.80 -1.51
N THR A 88 -7.18 -10.99 -1.99
CA THR A 88 -6.23 -11.98 -2.50
C THR A 88 -6.30 -12.06 -4.01
N ALA A 89 -5.17 -11.92 -4.69
CA ALA A 89 -5.10 -12.00 -6.14
C ALA A 89 -5.27 -13.44 -6.66
N ASN A 90 -6.01 -13.59 -7.74
CA ASN A 90 -6.01 -14.81 -8.53
C ASN A 90 -4.71 -14.88 -9.35
N THR A 91 -3.70 -15.57 -8.82
CA THR A 91 -2.35 -15.62 -9.39
C THR A 91 -2.25 -16.35 -10.74
N GLU A 92 -3.30 -17.04 -11.17
CA GLU A 92 -3.38 -17.57 -12.54
C GLU A 92 -3.59 -16.46 -13.58
N LEU A 93 -4.18 -15.33 -13.18
CA LEU A 93 -4.53 -14.22 -14.06
C LEU A 93 -3.68 -12.96 -13.80
N VAL A 94 -3.36 -12.69 -12.53
CA VAL A 94 -2.75 -11.41 -12.16
C VAL A 94 -1.75 -11.52 -11.02
N LEU A 95 -0.62 -10.85 -11.14
CA LEU A 95 0.36 -10.72 -10.06
C LEU A 95 -0.16 -9.76 -8.97
N PRO A 96 -0.01 -10.09 -7.67
CA PRO A 96 -0.49 -9.23 -6.57
C PRO A 96 0.04 -7.80 -6.62
N LYS A 97 1.33 -7.60 -6.94
CA LYS A 97 1.92 -6.26 -7.09
C LYS A 97 1.41 -5.52 -8.32
N PHE A 98 1.21 -6.23 -9.44
CA PHE A 98 0.68 -5.61 -10.65
C PHE A 98 -0.72 -5.03 -10.41
N ILE A 99 -1.63 -5.83 -9.86
CA ILE A 99 -2.99 -5.35 -9.59
C ILE A 99 -3.01 -4.27 -8.50
N TYR A 100 -2.13 -4.35 -7.49
CA TYR A 100 -1.97 -3.29 -6.51
C TYR A 100 -1.60 -1.95 -7.17
N TYR A 101 -0.58 -1.91 -8.05
CA TYR A 101 -0.20 -0.69 -8.77
C TYR A 101 -1.30 -0.21 -9.71
N ARG A 102 -2.01 -1.14 -10.36
CA ARG A 102 -3.14 -0.79 -11.23
C ARG A 102 -4.27 -0.14 -10.45
N MET A 103 -4.54 -0.58 -9.22
CA MET A 103 -5.55 0.00 -8.33
C MET A 103 -5.19 1.42 -7.88
N GLN A 104 -3.89 1.79 -7.76
CA GLN A 104 -3.47 3.14 -7.35
C GLN A 104 -3.87 4.24 -8.33
N ILE A 105 -4.13 3.91 -9.58
CA ILE A 105 -4.47 4.88 -10.64
C ILE A 105 -5.94 4.82 -11.05
N ILE A 106 -6.78 4.07 -10.33
CA ILE A 106 -8.22 4.04 -10.57
C ILE A 106 -8.85 5.28 -9.94
N GLU A 107 -9.42 6.13 -10.77
CA GLU A 107 -10.27 7.23 -10.31
C GLU A 107 -11.64 6.69 -9.91
N PHE A 108 -12.10 7.06 -8.71
CA PHE A 108 -13.35 6.58 -8.16
C PHE A 108 -14.15 7.72 -7.49
N ASP A 109 -15.45 7.77 -7.75
CA ASP A 109 -16.36 8.74 -7.14
C ASP A 109 -16.81 8.27 -5.74
N HIS A 110 -16.47 9.05 -4.72
CA HIS A 110 -16.78 8.78 -3.32
C HIS A 110 -18.05 9.50 -2.82
N SER A 111 -18.89 9.99 -3.70
CA SER A 111 -20.05 10.82 -3.37
C SER A 111 -21.11 10.15 -2.50
N THR A 112 -21.17 8.82 -2.47
CA THR A 112 -22.25 8.08 -1.81
C THR A 112 -21.99 7.70 -0.36
N HIS A 113 -20.77 7.83 0.18
CA HIS A 113 -20.36 7.46 1.54
C HIS A 113 -20.82 6.05 1.99
N LYS A 114 -20.81 5.08 1.08
CA LYS A 114 -21.22 3.69 1.32
C LYS A 114 -19.99 2.77 1.28
N ARG A 115 -20.22 1.50 1.58
CA ARG A 115 -19.20 0.46 1.34
C ARG A 115 -19.13 0.16 -0.16
N TYR A 116 -17.93 0.32 -0.75
CA TYR A 116 -17.78 0.35 -2.20
C TYR A 116 -17.42 -0.98 -2.83
N TRP A 117 -16.68 -1.86 -2.14
CA TRP A 117 -16.12 -3.05 -2.77
C TRP A 117 -17.16 -3.89 -3.49
N ILE A 118 -18.17 -4.42 -2.76
CA ILE A 118 -19.13 -5.38 -3.31
C ILE A 118 -20.04 -4.75 -4.36
N GLN A 119 -20.48 -3.53 -4.14
CA GLN A 119 -21.52 -2.92 -4.96
C GLN A 119 -20.97 -2.27 -6.23
N GLN A 120 -19.77 -1.72 -6.20
CA GLN A 120 -19.22 -0.86 -7.24
C GLN A 120 -17.78 -1.21 -7.61
N TYR A 121 -16.85 -1.15 -6.67
CA TYR A 121 -15.42 -1.19 -6.96
C TYR A 121 -14.98 -2.52 -7.59
N SER A 122 -15.47 -3.64 -7.11
CA SER A 122 -15.19 -4.97 -7.69
C SER A 122 -15.68 -5.15 -9.14
N LYS A 123 -16.59 -4.29 -9.59
CA LYS A 123 -17.14 -4.33 -10.96
C LYS A 123 -16.35 -3.49 -11.97
N ILE A 124 -15.42 -2.67 -11.49
CA ILE A 124 -14.56 -1.86 -12.36
C ILE A 124 -13.79 -2.79 -13.29
N LYS A 125 -13.80 -2.44 -14.58
CA LYS A 125 -13.08 -3.16 -15.62
C LYS A 125 -11.66 -2.62 -15.74
N VAL A 126 -10.71 -3.55 -15.82
CA VAL A 126 -9.30 -3.26 -16.03
C VAL A 126 -8.74 -4.19 -17.09
N GLU A 127 -7.85 -3.67 -17.91
CA GLU A 127 -7.13 -4.47 -18.89
C GLU A 127 -5.85 -5.04 -18.27
N ILE A 128 -5.60 -6.33 -18.49
CA ILE A 128 -4.51 -7.11 -17.92
C ILE A 128 -3.72 -7.77 -19.05
N PRO A 129 -2.39 -7.56 -19.16
CA PRO A 129 -1.53 -8.25 -20.10
C PRO A 129 -1.17 -9.66 -19.63
N SER A 130 -0.38 -10.40 -20.40
CA SER A 130 0.18 -11.70 -20.00
C SER A 130 1.04 -11.59 -18.74
N ILE A 131 1.18 -12.67 -17.98
CA ILE A 131 1.98 -12.70 -16.73
C ILE A 131 3.43 -12.21 -16.97
N PRO A 132 4.16 -12.64 -18.03
CA PRO A 132 5.51 -12.13 -18.28
C PRO A 132 5.56 -10.60 -18.50
N GLU A 133 4.54 -10.04 -19.13
CA GLU A 133 4.46 -8.59 -19.33
C GLU A 133 4.11 -7.86 -18.03
N GLN A 134 3.28 -8.46 -17.16
CA GLN A 134 3.05 -7.93 -15.80
C GLN A 134 4.34 -7.89 -14.99
N GLU A 135 5.15 -8.94 -15.02
CA GLU A 135 6.47 -8.99 -14.35
C GLU A 135 7.38 -7.87 -14.84
N ARG A 136 7.45 -7.67 -16.16
CA ARG A 136 8.25 -6.60 -16.77
C ARG A 136 7.78 -5.20 -16.30
N ILE A 137 6.47 -4.99 -16.27
CA ILE A 137 5.88 -3.71 -15.84
C ILE A 137 6.16 -3.48 -14.35
N VAL A 138 5.94 -4.48 -13.49
CA VAL A 138 6.21 -4.38 -12.04
C VAL A 138 7.69 -4.07 -11.79
N ALA A 139 8.61 -4.80 -12.44
CA ALA A 139 10.04 -4.57 -12.28
C ALA A 139 10.44 -3.15 -12.69
N HIS A 140 9.87 -2.63 -13.77
CA HIS A 140 10.15 -1.26 -14.21
C HIS A 140 9.60 -0.20 -13.26
N ILE A 141 8.39 -0.39 -12.73
CA ILE A 141 7.82 0.52 -11.71
C ILE A 141 8.70 0.54 -10.45
N GLU A 142 9.12 -0.64 -9.96
CA GLU A 142 9.96 -0.74 -8.75
C GLU A 142 11.35 -0.13 -8.96
N GLU A 143 11.93 -0.28 -10.13
CA GLU A 143 13.17 0.40 -10.51
C GLU A 143 13.02 1.92 -10.44
N LEU A 144 11.98 2.47 -11.07
CA LEU A 144 11.71 3.91 -11.06
C LEU A 144 11.45 4.45 -9.65
N PHE A 145 10.72 3.71 -8.81
CA PHE A 145 10.49 4.10 -7.41
C PHE A 145 11.79 4.08 -6.60
N SER A 146 12.65 3.07 -6.81
CA SER A 146 13.96 3.01 -6.16
C SER A 146 14.85 4.20 -6.55
N GLN A 147 14.83 4.60 -7.84
CA GLN A 147 15.56 5.79 -8.32
C GLN A 147 14.99 7.07 -7.69
N LEU A 148 13.66 7.19 -7.59
CA LEU A 148 12.99 8.32 -6.95
C LEU A 148 13.37 8.43 -5.47
N ASP A 149 13.33 7.33 -4.72
CA ASP A 149 13.71 7.31 -3.30
C ASP A 149 15.17 7.73 -3.10
N SER A 150 16.08 7.22 -3.93
CA SER A 150 17.49 7.62 -3.93
C SER A 150 17.67 9.11 -4.22
N GLY A 151 16.91 9.65 -5.17
CA GLY A 151 16.87 11.08 -5.47
C GLY A 151 16.41 11.92 -4.29
N VAL A 152 15.33 11.51 -3.64
CA VAL A 152 14.78 12.17 -2.43
C VAL A 152 15.81 12.19 -1.30
N GLU A 153 16.49 11.08 -1.03
CA GLU A 153 17.54 11.02 0.01
C GLU A 153 18.74 11.95 -0.33
N THR A 154 19.11 12.00 -1.60
CA THR A 154 20.16 12.92 -2.08
C THR A 154 19.76 14.38 -1.83
N LEU A 155 18.52 14.77 -2.18
CA LEU A 155 18.01 16.11 -1.94
C LEU A 155 17.97 16.47 -0.45
N LYS A 156 17.59 15.55 0.43
CA LYS A 156 17.63 15.73 1.88
C LYS A 156 19.05 15.97 2.37
N LYS A 157 20.05 15.25 1.83
CA LYS A 157 21.47 15.43 2.15
C LYS A 157 21.96 16.81 1.71
N VAL A 158 21.67 17.22 0.49
CA VAL A 158 22.02 18.55 -0.03
C VAL A 158 21.40 19.65 0.82
N LYS A 159 20.12 19.54 1.19
CA LYS A 159 19.46 20.51 2.08
C LYS A 159 20.18 20.66 3.42
N ARG A 160 20.62 19.56 4.04
CA ARG A 160 21.41 19.61 5.29
C ARG A 160 22.77 20.28 5.08
N GLN A 161 23.47 19.97 4.00
CA GLN A 161 24.77 20.59 3.67
C GLN A 161 24.63 22.09 3.42
N MET A 162 23.58 22.53 2.74
CA MET A 162 23.33 23.97 2.53
C MET A 162 23.11 24.74 3.85
N ALA A 163 22.46 24.12 4.84
CA ALA A 163 22.28 24.73 6.16
C ALA A 163 23.64 24.95 6.86
N ILE A 164 24.51 23.94 6.81
CA ILE A 164 25.88 24.01 7.37
C ILE A 164 26.71 25.09 6.64
N TYR A 165 26.65 25.09 5.30
CA TYR A 165 27.36 26.08 4.49
C TYR A 165 26.92 27.51 4.80
N ARG A 166 25.62 27.77 4.94
CA ARG A 166 25.09 29.07 5.34
C ARG A 166 25.67 29.54 6.69
N GLN A 167 25.74 28.66 7.68
CA GLN A 167 26.33 28.97 8.97
C GLN A 167 27.83 29.27 8.87
N ALA A 168 28.57 28.49 8.07
CA ALA A 168 30.01 28.72 7.85
C ALA A 168 30.26 30.07 7.20
N VAL A 169 29.50 30.43 6.16
CA VAL A 169 29.63 31.75 5.50
C VAL A 169 29.33 32.90 6.47
N LEU A 170 28.27 32.78 7.29
CA LEU A 170 27.96 33.81 8.29
C LEU A 170 29.07 33.94 9.33
N LYS A 171 29.60 32.81 9.81
CA LYS A 171 30.72 32.82 10.76
C LYS A 171 31.94 33.48 10.14
N GLU A 172 32.36 33.09 8.94
CA GLU A 172 33.50 33.69 8.22
C GLU A 172 33.33 35.20 8.03
N ALA A 173 32.10 35.67 7.75
CA ALA A 173 31.81 37.09 7.54
C ALA A 173 31.94 37.95 8.84
N PHE A 174 31.80 37.34 10.01
CA PHE A 174 31.85 38.03 11.33
C PHE A 174 33.12 37.72 12.13
N ASP A 175 33.89 36.70 11.80
CA ASP A 175 35.21 36.40 12.36
C ASP A 175 36.22 37.40 11.75
N LYS A 176 36.59 38.45 12.54
CA LYS A 176 37.64 39.45 12.18
C LYS A 176 38.98 38.99 12.71
#